data_099ed731d99e9ad91defe97be3cd5f07
#
_entry.id   099ed731d99e9ad91defe97be3cd5f07
#
_cell.length_a   1.000
_cell.length_b   1.000
_cell.length_c   1.000
_cell.angle_alpha   90.00
_cell.angle_beta   90.00
_cell.angle_gamma   90.00
#
_symmetry.space_group_name_H-M   'P 1'
#
loop_
_entity.id
_entity.type
_entity.pdbx_description
1 polymer ?
#
loop_
_entity_poly.entity_id
_entity_poly.type
_entity_poly.pdbx_seq_one_letter_code
_entity_poly.pdbx_strand_id
1 'polypeptide(L)'
;MLPLEGKLVLSIEQVIAAPFCTRQLADLGARVIKIERPEVGDLARGYDKRVDGIASHFVWVNRNKESLAIDLKDPDGLEFIKTILPKVDIFVQNLAFGASKRLGLDYENLKKYNPKIIVCDISGYGEGGNYGHKKAYDLLIQSESGLVSITGTQDECVKVPISIADISAGMYAYSGILQALLYLEKTGKGSRVEISMLECMAEWMNYPLYYTYKNATPPERKGAFHASITPYGPYKAKDGVVMFGLQNPREWESFCKIVLQDESLIEHEDFKNNTLRTKNASKVKEIIEDAFKNLSAKEVVDRLDEAKIANGNVNELNQVWEHPQLKARNRWREVDSEVGKIPALLPPATNNNYEARMDKIPALGEHTESILKEFGFSDKINLFKEKKII
;
A
#
# COMPACT_ATOMS: atom_id res chain seq x y z
N MET A 1 -14.63 -18.50 -12.01
CA MET A 1 -15.23 -17.14 -11.98
C MET A 1 -14.57 -16.34 -10.87
N LEU A 2 -14.09 -15.15 -11.19
CA LEU A 2 -13.50 -14.24 -10.21
C LEU A 2 -14.59 -13.34 -9.58
N PRO A 3 -14.38 -12.85 -8.34
CA PRO A 3 -15.42 -12.09 -7.61
C PRO A 3 -15.95 -10.84 -8.31
N LEU A 4 -15.11 -10.16 -9.09
CA LEU A 4 -15.48 -8.94 -9.81
C LEU A 4 -15.54 -9.13 -11.33
N GLU A 5 -15.59 -10.38 -11.80
CA GLU A 5 -15.75 -10.67 -13.22
C GLU A 5 -17.04 -10.04 -13.77
N GLY A 6 -16.94 -9.40 -14.94
CA GLY A 6 -18.04 -8.64 -15.53
C GLY A 6 -18.20 -7.20 -15.05
N LYS A 7 -17.42 -6.75 -14.05
CA LYS A 7 -17.40 -5.35 -13.62
C LYS A 7 -16.44 -4.53 -14.46
N LEU A 8 -16.90 -3.35 -14.92
CA LEU A 8 -16.09 -2.38 -15.65
C LEU A 8 -15.68 -1.21 -14.72
N VAL A 9 -14.39 -1.04 -14.55
CA VAL A 9 -13.78 0.08 -13.84
C VAL A 9 -13.17 1.04 -14.85
N LEU A 10 -13.53 2.30 -14.80
CA LEU A 10 -12.88 3.37 -15.52
C LEU A 10 -12.09 4.22 -14.52
N SER A 11 -10.80 4.46 -14.76
CA SER A 11 -9.98 5.21 -13.83
C SER A 11 -9.20 6.34 -14.47
N ILE A 12 -9.16 7.49 -13.78
CA ILE A 12 -8.24 8.59 -14.08
C ILE A 12 -7.31 8.71 -12.89
N GLU A 13 -6.22 7.99 -12.95
CA GLU A 13 -5.38 7.70 -11.80
C GLU A 13 -3.91 7.99 -12.07
N GLN A 14 -3.19 8.34 -11.00
CA GLN A 14 -1.76 8.67 -11.07
C GLN A 14 -1.02 8.05 -9.87
N VAL A 15 0.21 7.66 -10.12
CA VAL A 15 1.23 7.27 -9.14
C VAL A 15 0.89 6.00 -8.37
N ILE A 16 0.37 6.06 -7.14
CA ILE A 16 0.21 4.87 -6.28
C ILE A 16 -1.20 4.71 -5.72
N ALA A 17 -1.76 5.71 -5.04
CA ALA A 17 -2.96 5.52 -4.22
C ALA A 17 -4.14 4.89 -5.01
N ALA A 18 -4.60 5.53 -6.08
CA ALA A 18 -5.66 5.00 -6.92
C ALA A 18 -5.19 3.78 -7.76
N PRO A 19 -3.99 3.79 -8.40
CA PRO A 19 -3.50 2.62 -9.10
C PRO A 19 -3.37 1.35 -8.23
N PHE A 20 -3.01 1.48 -6.96
CA PHE A 20 -2.95 0.36 -6.03
C PHE A 20 -4.34 -0.21 -5.72
N CYS A 21 -5.34 0.65 -5.58
CA CYS A 21 -6.74 0.24 -5.43
C CYS A 21 -7.23 -0.53 -6.68
N THR A 22 -7.11 0.09 -7.86
CA THR A 22 -7.66 -0.46 -9.11
C THR A 22 -6.95 -1.73 -9.57
N ARG A 23 -5.63 -1.88 -9.28
CA ARG A 23 -4.92 -3.14 -9.49
C ARG A 23 -5.54 -4.27 -8.66
N GLN A 24 -5.91 -4.02 -7.39
CA GLN A 24 -6.55 -5.05 -6.57
C GLN A 24 -7.94 -5.44 -7.10
N LEU A 25 -8.71 -4.47 -7.62
CA LEU A 25 -9.97 -4.76 -8.30
C LEU A 25 -9.74 -5.61 -9.56
N ALA A 26 -8.68 -5.28 -10.33
CA ALA A 26 -8.30 -6.03 -11.52
C ALA A 26 -7.82 -7.46 -11.18
N ASP A 27 -7.03 -7.64 -10.11
CA ASP A 27 -6.60 -8.95 -9.60
C ASP A 27 -7.82 -9.86 -9.26
N LEU A 28 -8.95 -9.26 -8.87
CA LEU A 28 -10.22 -9.95 -8.59
C LEU A 28 -11.14 -10.11 -9.80
N GLY A 29 -10.69 -9.76 -10.99
CA GLY A 29 -11.41 -10.01 -12.24
C GLY A 29 -12.13 -8.81 -12.85
N ALA A 30 -12.15 -7.64 -12.20
CA ALA A 30 -12.69 -6.44 -12.84
C ALA A 30 -11.87 -6.07 -14.08
N ARG A 31 -12.55 -5.62 -15.14
CA ARG A 31 -11.90 -4.98 -16.27
C ARG A 31 -11.58 -3.54 -15.90
N VAL A 32 -10.31 -3.16 -15.89
CA VAL A 32 -9.88 -1.82 -15.53
C VAL A 32 -9.33 -1.11 -16.76
N ILE A 33 -10.03 -0.07 -17.23
CA ILE A 33 -9.57 0.85 -18.25
C ILE A 33 -8.94 2.06 -17.53
N LYS A 34 -7.62 2.16 -17.59
CA LYS A 34 -6.84 3.28 -17.07
C LYS A 34 -6.69 4.33 -18.14
N ILE A 35 -7.24 5.51 -17.90
CA ILE A 35 -7.06 6.67 -18.79
C ILE A 35 -5.72 7.31 -18.48
N GLU A 36 -4.92 7.49 -19.52
CA GLU A 36 -3.60 8.11 -19.44
C GLU A 36 -3.50 9.27 -20.45
N ARG A 37 -2.59 10.21 -20.19
CA ARG A 37 -2.31 11.28 -21.16
C ARG A 37 -1.52 10.72 -22.33
N PRO A 38 -1.83 11.11 -23.56
CA PRO A 38 -0.97 10.76 -24.71
C PRO A 38 0.50 11.16 -24.46
N GLU A 39 1.44 10.42 -25.04
CA GLU A 39 2.89 10.62 -25.00
C GLU A 39 3.55 10.54 -23.61
N VAL A 40 2.87 10.97 -22.55
CA VAL A 40 3.44 11.09 -21.18
C VAL A 40 2.97 9.98 -20.24
N GLY A 41 1.70 9.61 -20.31
CA GLY A 41 1.08 8.61 -19.44
C GLY A 41 0.94 9.04 -17.98
N ASP A 42 0.94 8.04 -17.11
CA ASP A 42 1.04 8.20 -15.67
C ASP A 42 2.42 8.72 -15.27
N LEU A 43 2.48 9.65 -14.33
CA LEU A 43 3.73 10.19 -13.80
C LEU A 43 4.68 9.09 -13.28
N ALA A 44 4.13 8.01 -12.74
CA ALA A 44 4.92 6.87 -12.26
C ALA A 44 5.75 6.20 -13.34
N ARG A 45 5.40 6.31 -14.63
CA ARG A 45 6.20 5.76 -15.74
C ARG A 45 7.59 6.41 -15.84
N GLY A 46 7.72 7.65 -15.33
CA GLY A 46 8.96 8.42 -15.39
C GLY A 46 9.80 8.43 -14.10
N TYR A 47 9.39 7.76 -13.03
CA TYR A 47 10.06 7.87 -11.72
C TYR A 47 11.43 7.19 -11.66
N ASP A 48 11.59 6.07 -12.34
CA ASP A 48 12.86 5.35 -12.48
C ASP A 48 12.84 4.45 -13.73
N LYS A 49 13.93 3.73 -13.96
CA LYS A 49 14.07 2.76 -15.06
C LYS A 49 14.63 1.42 -14.58
N ARG A 50 14.32 1.02 -13.34
CA ARG A 50 14.97 -0.09 -12.65
C ARG A 50 14.55 -1.46 -13.14
N VAL A 51 13.39 -1.58 -13.80
CA VAL A 51 12.85 -2.86 -14.27
C VAL A 51 13.01 -2.88 -15.80
N ASP A 52 14.24 -3.14 -16.27
CA ASP A 52 14.60 -3.21 -17.69
C ASP A 52 14.11 -2.02 -18.52
N GLY A 53 14.13 -0.82 -17.93
CA GLY A 53 13.70 0.42 -18.58
C GLY A 53 12.32 0.90 -18.17
N ILE A 54 11.51 0.08 -17.51
CA ILE A 54 10.22 0.47 -16.93
C ILE A 54 10.41 0.91 -15.47
N ALA A 55 9.57 1.82 -15.01
CA ALA A 55 9.58 2.30 -13.64
C ALA A 55 9.00 1.27 -12.66
N SER A 56 9.72 1.02 -11.55
CA SER A 56 9.34 0.05 -10.52
C SER A 56 7.96 0.34 -9.91
N HIS A 57 7.62 1.61 -9.70
CA HIS A 57 6.31 2.04 -9.19
C HIS A 57 5.19 1.68 -10.15
N PHE A 58 5.41 1.89 -11.47
CA PHE A 58 4.40 1.57 -12.47
C PHE A 58 4.17 0.05 -12.59
N VAL A 59 5.24 -0.74 -12.62
CA VAL A 59 5.20 -2.21 -12.67
C VAL A 59 4.36 -2.78 -11.52
N TRP A 60 4.61 -2.29 -10.32
CA TRP A 60 3.97 -2.80 -9.11
C TRP A 60 2.44 -2.68 -9.11
N VAL A 61 1.90 -1.56 -9.62
CA VAL A 61 0.47 -1.22 -9.42
C VAL A 61 -0.38 -1.24 -10.70
N ASN A 62 0.14 -1.76 -11.83
CA ASN A 62 -0.61 -1.65 -13.10
C ASN A 62 -0.81 -2.95 -13.88
N ARG A 63 -0.49 -4.14 -13.32
CA ARG A 63 -0.86 -5.41 -13.98
C ARG A 63 -2.38 -5.53 -14.11
N ASN A 64 -2.83 -6.34 -15.07
CA ASN A 64 -4.24 -6.63 -15.36
C ASN A 64 -5.07 -5.45 -15.86
N LYS A 65 -4.44 -4.30 -16.19
CA LYS A 65 -5.15 -3.11 -16.66
C LYS A 65 -5.03 -2.94 -18.16
N GLU A 66 -5.98 -2.24 -18.74
CA GLU A 66 -5.93 -1.74 -20.11
C GLU A 66 -5.52 -0.25 -20.08
N SER A 67 -4.50 0.14 -20.86
CA SER A 67 -4.08 1.54 -21.00
C SER A 67 -4.80 2.18 -22.18
N LEU A 68 -5.58 3.22 -21.90
CA LEU A 68 -6.23 4.09 -22.87
C LEU A 68 -5.56 5.47 -22.84
N ALA A 69 -4.71 5.73 -23.82
CA ALA A 69 -4.10 7.05 -23.98
C ALA A 69 -5.08 7.97 -24.71
N ILE A 70 -5.59 9.02 -24.03
CA ILE A 70 -6.52 10.00 -24.60
C ILE A 70 -6.45 11.32 -23.87
N ASP A 71 -6.47 12.43 -24.60
CA ASP A 71 -6.50 13.79 -24.03
C ASP A 71 -7.91 14.18 -23.60
N LEU A 72 -8.15 14.23 -22.29
CA LEU A 72 -9.41 14.67 -21.71
C LEU A 72 -9.64 16.20 -21.77
N LYS A 73 -8.67 16.98 -22.18
CA LYS A 73 -8.82 18.42 -22.41
C LYS A 73 -9.41 18.71 -23.78
N ASP A 74 -9.24 17.80 -24.73
CA ASP A 74 -9.88 17.87 -26.02
C ASP A 74 -11.36 17.48 -25.88
N PRO A 75 -12.31 18.29 -26.41
CA PRO A 75 -13.75 17.98 -26.35
C PRO A 75 -14.13 16.64 -26.98
N ASP A 76 -13.48 16.23 -28.09
CA ASP A 76 -13.77 14.96 -28.75
C ASP A 76 -13.29 13.77 -27.89
N GLY A 77 -12.12 13.92 -27.22
CA GLY A 77 -11.60 12.92 -26.29
C GLY A 77 -12.51 12.76 -25.05
N LEU A 78 -12.98 13.86 -24.47
CA LEU A 78 -13.91 13.84 -23.35
C LEU A 78 -15.28 13.27 -23.76
N GLU A 79 -15.77 13.58 -24.96
CA GLU A 79 -17.04 13.05 -25.47
C GLU A 79 -16.96 11.52 -25.63
N PHE A 80 -15.83 11.00 -26.14
CA PHE A 80 -15.61 9.56 -26.20
C PHE A 80 -15.76 8.92 -24.81
N ILE A 81 -15.13 9.48 -23.77
CA ILE A 81 -15.26 8.96 -22.40
C ILE A 81 -16.72 8.94 -21.95
N LYS A 82 -17.50 9.98 -22.26
CA LYS A 82 -18.93 10.02 -21.89
C LYS A 82 -19.73 8.90 -22.52
N THR A 83 -19.38 8.43 -23.72
CA THR A 83 -20.06 7.30 -24.35
C THR A 83 -19.85 5.97 -23.65
N ILE A 84 -18.75 5.82 -22.91
CA ILE A 84 -18.43 4.62 -22.12
C ILE A 84 -19.20 4.61 -20.79
N LEU A 85 -19.46 5.79 -20.19
CA LEU A 85 -20.01 5.94 -18.85
C LEU A 85 -21.28 5.12 -18.54
N PRO A 86 -22.23 4.93 -19.45
CA PRO A 86 -23.41 4.10 -19.19
C PRO A 86 -23.08 2.62 -18.86
N LYS A 87 -21.91 2.14 -19.26
CA LYS A 87 -21.43 0.77 -19.01
C LYS A 87 -20.48 0.66 -17.81
N VAL A 88 -20.04 1.77 -17.24
CA VAL A 88 -19.07 1.82 -16.14
C VAL A 88 -19.77 1.50 -14.81
N ASP A 89 -19.35 0.46 -14.14
CA ASP A 89 -19.81 0.12 -12.79
C ASP A 89 -19.10 0.96 -11.71
N ILE A 90 -17.80 1.20 -11.89
CA ILE A 90 -16.95 1.88 -10.91
C ILE A 90 -16.09 2.93 -11.61
N PHE A 91 -16.09 4.14 -11.10
CA PHE A 91 -15.20 5.22 -11.53
C PHE A 91 -14.26 5.59 -10.39
N VAL A 92 -12.94 5.59 -10.65
CA VAL A 92 -11.92 5.90 -9.64
C VAL A 92 -11.05 7.05 -10.12
N GLN A 93 -10.80 8.02 -9.24
CA GLN A 93 -9.89 9.11 -9.57
C GLN A 93 -9.10 9.61 -8.35
N ASN A 94 -7.88 10.13 -8.61
CA ASN A 94 -7.08 10.88 -7.64
C ASN A 94 -6.49 12.16 -8.25
N LEU A 95 -7.32 12.87 -9.02
CA LEU A 95 -6.95 14.14 -9.64
C LEU A 95 -6.83 15.28 -8.62
N ALA A 96 -6.17 16.36 -9.03
CA ALA A 96 -6.10 17.57 -8.24
C ALA A 96 -7.52 18.11 -7.94
N PHE A 97 -7.66 18.76 -6.79
CA PHE A 97 -8.93 19.32 -6.32
C PHE A 97 -9.72 20.05 -7.42
N GLY A 98 -10.98 19.68 -7.55
CA GLY A 98 -11.92 20.24 -8.52
C GLY A 98 -11.68 19.86 -9.98
N ALA A 99 -10.67 19.05 -10.31
CA ALA A 99 -10.39 18.69 -11.70
C ALA A 99 -11.48 17.78 -12.29
N SER A 100 -11.92 16.77 -11.56
CA SER A 100 -13.04 15.89 -11.98
C SER A 100 -14.31 16.67 -12.24
N LYS A 101 -14.63 17.64 -11.38
CA LYS A 101 -15.81 18.52 -11.55
C LYS A 101 -15.70 19.39 -12.80
N ARG A 102 -14.51 19.96 -13.08
CA ARG A 102 -14.29 20.76 -14.31
C ARG A 102 -14.43 19.92 -15.58
N LEU A 103 -14.12 18.64 -15.53
CA LEU A 103 -14.32 17.69 -16.62
C LEU A 103 -15.76 17.16 -16.71
N GLY A 104 -16.63 17.49 -15.73
CA GLY A 104 -17.97 16.91 -15.64
C GLY A 104 -17.97 15.42 -15.29
N LEU A 105 -16.91 14.95 -14.60
CA LEU A 105 -16.69 13.57 -14.17
C LEU A 105 -16.77 13.41 -12.64
N ASP A 106 -17.48 14.31 -11.97
CA ASP A 106 -17.85 14.18 -10.56
C ASP A 106 -19.09 13.29 -10.39
N TYR A 107 -19.32 12.80 -9.16
CA TYR A 107 -20.43 11.90 -8.86
C TYR A 107 -21.79 12.41 -9.35
N GLU A 108 -22.11 13.70 -9.15
CA GLU A 108 -23.41 14.29 -9.53
C GLU A 108 -23.64 14.27 -11.05
N ASN A 109 -22.58 14.35 -11.83
CA ASN A 109 -22.66 14.24 -13.29
C ASN A 109 -22.63 12.77 -13.74
N LEU A 110 -21.76 11.93 -13.16
CA LEU A 110 -21.63 10.54 -13.55
C LEU A 110 -22.90 9.73 -13.29
N LYS A 111 -23.61 9.97 -12.18
CA LYS A 111 -24.87 9.28 -11.88
C LYS A 111 -26.00 9.56 -12.86
N LYS A 112 -25.88 10.61 -13.70
CA LYS A 112 -26.84 10.87 -14.79
C LYS A 112 -26.70 9.88 -15.95
N TYR A 113 -25.48 9.38 -16.17
CA TYR A 113 -25.18 8.34 -17.17
C TYR A 113 -25.48 6.94 -16.66
N ASN A 114 -25.12 6.67 -15.41
CA ASN A 114 -25.40 5.41 -14.74
C ASN A 114 -25.81 5.65 -13.27
N PRO A 115 -27.11 5.56 -12.92
CA PRO A 115 -27.57 5.76 -11.54
C PRO A 115 -27.02 4.73 -10.52
N LYS A 116 -26.46 3.62 -11.02
CA LYS A 116 -25.88 2.57 -10.21
C LYS A 116 -24.35 2.70 -10.06
N ILE A 117 -23.75 3.73 -10.65
CA ILE A 117 -22.29 3.91 -10.61
C ILE A 117 -21.78 4.10 -9.19
N ILE A 118 -20.64 3.47 -8.91
CA ILE A 118 -19.86 3.74 -7.72
C ILE A 118 -18.70 4.65 -8.11
N VAL A 119 -18.61 5.81 -7.47
CA VAL A 119 -17.53 6.77 -7.71
C VAL A 119 -16.63 6.82 -6.49
N CYS A 120 -15.33 6.58 -6.69
CA CYS A 120 -14.32 6.68 -5.64
C CYS A 120 -13.38 7.84 -5.92
N ASP A 121 -13.45 8.84 -5.06
CA ASP A 121 -12.61 10.05 -5.08
C ASP A 121 -11.52 9.93 -4.01
N ILE A 122 -10.24 9.91 -4.41
CA ILE A 122 -9.11 9.87 -3.49
C ILE A 122 -8.43 11.24 -3.51
N SER A 123 -8.27 11.83 -2.32
CA SER A 123 -7.64 13.15 -2.15
C SER A 123 -6.70 13.18 -0.95
N GLY A 124 -5.89 14.24 -0.81
CA GLY A 124 -4.98 14.37 0.32
C GLY A 124 -5.69 14.60 1.65
N TYR A 125 -6.71 15.48 1.65
CA TYR A 125 -7.32 15.99 2.89
C TYR A 125 -8.85 15.84 2.94
N GLY A 126 -9.47 15.21 1.95
CA GLY A 126 -10.93 15.17 1.84
C GLY A 126 -11.52 16.44 1.22
N GLU A 127 -12.83 16.40 0.97
CA GLU A 127 -13.59 17.55 0.44
C GLU A 127 -14.04 18.44 1.61
N GLY A 128 -13.90 19.75 1.44
CA GLY A 128 -14.26 20.72 2.47
C GLY A 128 -13.13 21.01 3.48
N GLY A 129 -13.51 21.64 4.60
CA GLY A 129 -12.53 22.07 5.61
C GLY A 129 -11.47 23.05 5.09
N ASN A 130 -10.51 23.37 5.95
CA ASN A 130 -9.50 24.38 5.62
C ASN A 130 -8.45 23.89 4.60
N TYR A 131 -8.28 22.58 4.45
CA TYR A 131 -7.24 21.96 3.63
C TYR A 131 -7.75 21.23 2.39
N GLY A 132 -9.06 21.17 2.14
CA GLY A 132 -9.62 20.44 1.02
C GLY A 132 -9.05 20.81 -0.36
N HIS A 133 -8.57 22.05 -0.53
CA HIS A 133 -7.92 22.53 -1.76
C HIS A 133 -6.39 22.35 -1.80
N LYS A 134 -5.78 21.91 -0.69
CA LYS A 134 -4.32 21.80 -0.54
C LYS A 134 -3.79 20.61 -1.33
N LYS A 135 -2.66 20.79 -2.00
CA LYS A 135 -1.94 19.69 -2.67
C LYS A 135 -1.32 18.77 -1.62
N ALA A 136 -1.35 17.49 -1.89
CA ALA A 136 -0.77 16.45 -1.05
C ALA A 136 0.10 15.50 -1.86
N TYR A 137 1.08 14.92 -1.19
CA TYR A 137 1.87 13.77 -1.60
C TYR A 137 2.12 12.91 -0.38
N ASP A 138 2.50 11.67 -0.57
CA ASP A 138 2.72 10.69 0.50
C ASP A 138 3.50 11.25 1.71
N LEU A 139 4.70 11.78 1.47
CA LEU A 139 5.56 12.29 2.56
C LEU A 139 4.94 13.47 3.31
N LEU A 140 4.19 14.33 2.63
CA LEU A 140 3.50 15.45 3.28
C LEU A 140 2.41 14.94 4.22
N ILE A 141 1.67 13.91 3.81
CA ILE A 141 0.66 13.27 4.64
C ILE A 141 1.29 12.48 5.79
N GLN A 142 2.41 11.77 5.58
CA GLN A 142 3.17 11.17 6.68
C GLN A 142 3.53 12.21 7.76
N SER A 143 3.92 13.41 7.33
CA SER A 143 4.28 14.50 8.24
C SER A 143 3.06 15.07 8.96
N GLU A 144 2.00 15.39 8.26
CA GLU A 144 0.76 15.97 8.82
C GLU A 144 0.02 15.00 9.75
N SER A 145 0.10 13.69 9.50
CA SER A 145 -0.51 12.65 10.36
C SER A 145 0.27 12.36 11.64
N GLY A 146 1.46 12.94 11.80
CA GLY A 146 2.31 12.68 12.95
C GLY A 146 3.20 11.43 12.86
N LEU A 147 3.12 10.64 11.78
CA LEU A 147 3.92 9.42 11.62
C LEU A 147 5.43 9.72 11.68
N VAL A 148 5.89 10.78 11.02
CA VAL A 148 7.28 11.19 11.03
C VAL A 148 7.75 11.56 12.44
N SER A 149 6.87 12.10 13.30
CA SER A 149 7.21 12.49 14.67
C SER A 149 7.55 11.31 15.59
N ILE A 150 7.06 10.11 15.29
CA ILE A 150 7.32 8.90 16.09
C ILE A 150 8.29 7.91 15.43
N THR A 151 8.74 8.20 14.21
CA THR A 151 9.63 7.33 13.43
C THR A 151 11.06 7.89 13.44
N GLY A 152 12.05 7.03 13.72
CA GLY A 152 13.46 7.42 13.77
C GLY A 152 14.10 7.22 15.14
N THR A 153 15.20 7.90 15.39
CA THR A 153 15.94 7.91 16.66
C THR A 153 15.60 9.15 17.50
N GLN A 154 16.15 9.26 18.71
CA GLN A 154 16.01 10.48 19.53
C GLN A 154 16.46 11.73 18.78
N ASP A 155 17.59 11.63 18.08
CA ASP A 155 18.24 12.76 17.43
C ASP A 155 17.63 13.10 16.07
N GLU A 156 17.06 12.11 15.38
CA GLU A 156 16.57 12.26 14.00
C GLU A 156 15.21 11.62 13.81
N CYS A 157 14.26 12.38 13.28
CA CYS A 157 13.01 11.84 12.77
C CYS A 157 13.17 11.43 11.30
N VAL A 158 12.60 10.30 10.91
CA VAL A 158 12.70 9.77 9.55
C VAL A 158 11.32 9.40 9.01
N LYS A 159 11.18 9.41 7.69
CA LYS A 159 9.97 8.93 7.03
C LYS A 159 9.94 7.40 6.98
N VAL A 160 8.76 6.82 6.85
CA VAL A 160 8.64 5.45 6.36
C VAL A 160 9.04 5.43 4.87
N PRO A 161 9.99 4.57 4.45
CA PRO A 161 10.56 4.65 3.09
C PRO A 161 9.61 4.26 1.96
N ILE A 162 8.60 3.44 2.22
CA ILE A 162 7.54 3.14 1.26
C ILE A 162 6.47 4.23 1.28
N SER A 163 5.69 4.37 0.21
CA SER A 163 4.58 5.33 0.12
C SER A 163 3.38 4.89 0.96
N ILE A 164 3.57 4.88 2.28
CA ILE A 164 2.62 4.29 3.24
C ILE A 164 1.27 5.01 3.26
N ALA A 165 1.25 6.33 3.05
CA ALA A 165 0.02 7.11 2.99
C ALA A 165 -0.78 6.81 1.70
N ASP A 166 -0.11 6.66 0.57
CA ASP A 166 -0.73 6.21 -0.68
C ASP A 166 -1.28 4.79 -0.56
N ILE A 167 -0.50 3.88 0.04
CA ILE A 167 -0.90 2.48 0.27
C ILE A 167 -2.14 2.43 1.15
N SER A 168 -2.16 3.17 2.25
CA SER A 168 -3.31 3.21 3.16
C SER A 168 -4.57 3.71 2.44
N ALA A 169 -4.46 4.82 1.69
CA ALA A 169 -5.57 5.34 0.90
C ALA A 169 -6.06 4.35 -0.16
N GLY A 170 -5.15 3.69 -0.87
CA GLY A 170 -5.49 2.66 -1.85
C GLY A 170 -6.19 1.44 -1.23
N MET A 171 -5.81 1.04 -0.01
CA MET A 171 -6.49 -0.04 0.73
C MET A 171 -7.88 0.37 1.19
N TYR A 172 -8.05 1.59 1.73
CA TYR A 172 -9.38 2.08 2.12
C TYR A 172 -10.27 2.34 0.91
N ALA A 173 -9.71 2.81 -0.22
CA ALA A 173 -10.46 2.94 -1.47
C ALA A 173 -10.96 1.56 -1.97
N TYR A 174 -10.08 0.56 -1.98
CA TYR A 174 -10.44 -0.81 -2.34
C TYR A 174 -11.54 -1.37 -1.43
N SER A 175 -11.38 -1.29 -0.12
CA SER A 175 -12.40 -1.78 0.83
C SER A 175 -13.70 -0.98 0.76
N GLY A 176 -13.61 0.34 0.59
CA GLY A 176 -14.78 1.22 0.42
C GLY A 176 -15.59 0.90 -0.85
N ILE A 177 -14.90 0.61 -1.96
CA ILE A 177 -15.56 0.16 -3.19
C ILE A 177 -16.26 -1.19 -2.99
N LEU A 178 -15.63 -2.16 -2.32
CA LEU A 178 -16.27 -3.44 -2.02
C LEU A 178 -17.50 -3.26 -1.12
N GLN A 179 -17.45 -2.38 -0.12
CA GLN A 179 -18.61 -2.01 0.71
C GLN A 179 -19.73 -1.38 -0.13
N ALA A 180 -19.37 -0.48 -1.07
CA ALA A 180 -20.32 0.15 -1.97
C ALA A 180 -20.97 -0.87 -2.94
N LEU A 181 -20.21 -1.87 -3.41
CA LEU A 181 -20.76 -2.96 -4.22
C LEU A 181 -21.76 -3.80 -3.43
N LEU A 182 -21.47 -4.14 -2.18
CA LEU A 182 -22.41 -4.86 -1.30
C LEU A 182 -23.67 -4.03 -1.02
N TYR A 183 -23.51 -2.72 -0.86
CA TYR A 183 -24.65 -1.80 -0.71
C TYR A 183 -25.49 -1.72 -1.98
N LEU A 184 -24.85 -1.62 -3.14
CA LEU A 184 -25.50 -1.63 -4.45
C LEU A 184 -26.30 -2.92 -4.69
N GLU A 185 -25.74 -4.08 -4.34
CA GLU A 185 -26.41 -5.37 -4.46
C GLU A 185 -27.71 -5.41 -3.64
N LYS A 186 -27.67 -4.91 -2.41
CA LYS A 186 -28.83 -4.89 -1.51
C LYS A 186 -29.88 -3.84 -1.86
N THR A 187 -29.49 -2.72 -2.41
CA THR A 187 -30.38 -1.52 -2.54
C THR A 187 -30.68 -1.13 -3.97
N GLY A 188 -29.88 -1.59 -4.92
CA GLY A 188 -29.92 -1.17 -6.34
C GLY A 188 -29.41 0.26 -6.56
N LYS A 189 -28.79 0.91 -5.57
CA LYS A 189 -28.34 2.32 -5.61
C LYS A 189 -26.82 2.41 -5.68
N GLY A 190 -26.31 3.21 -6.62
CA GLY A 190 -24.91 3.63 -6.64
C GLY A 190 -24.56 4.53 -5.46
N SER A 191 -23.28 4.80 -5.28
CA SER A 191 -22.78 5.63 -4.17
C SER A 191 -21.47 6.32 -4.49
N ARG A 192 -21.16 7.36 -3.72
CA ARG A 192 -19.85 8.00 -3.70
C ARG A 192 -19.05 7.50 -2.50
N VAL A 193 -17.83 7.12 -2.76
CA VAL A 193 -16.80 6.77 -1.77
C VAL A 193 -15.77 7.88 -1.79
N GLU A 194 -15.60 8.58 -0.70
CA GLU A 194 -14.59 9.62 -0.55
C GLU A 194 -13.48 9.11 0.36
N ILE A 195 -12.23 9.26 -0.08
CA ILE A 195 -11.03 8.81 0.64
C ILE A 195 -10.08 9.99 0.82
N SER A 196 -9.78 10.29 2.08
CA SER A 196 -8.77 11.26 2.49
C SER A 196 -7.51 10.52 2.95
N MET A 197 -6.37 10.79 2.31
CA MET A 197 -5.10 10.20 2.72
C MET A 197 -4.76 10.53 4.17
N LEU A 198 -5.07 11.76 4.62
CA LEU A 198 -4.84 12.17 6.01
C LEU A 198 -5.70 11.34 6.99
N GLU A 199 -6.98 11.13 6.68
CA GLU A 199 -7.87 10.34 7.54
C GLU A 199 -7.45 8.86 7.58
N CYS A 200 -7.04 8.30 6.44
CA CYS A 200 -6.49 6.93 6.39
C CYS A 200 -5.26 6.78 7.29
N MET A 201 -4.36 7.74 7.25
CA MET A 201 -3.18 7.74 8.11
C MET A 201 -3.53 8.00 9.58
N ALA A 202 -4.49 8.88 9.86
CA ALA A 202 -4.96 9.13 11.23
C ALA A 202 -5.58 7.87 11.85
N GLU A 203 -6.30 7.07 11.06
CA GLU A 203 -6.82 5.77 11.52
C GLU A 203 -5.68 4.80 11.88
N TRP A 204 -4.62 4.72 11.08
CA TRP A 204 -3.46 3.87 11.38
C TRP A 204 -2.61 4.41 12.54
N MET A 205 -2.63 5.72 12.75
CA MET A 205 -1.98 6.39 13.89
C MET A 205 -2.82 6.37 15.17
N ASN A 206 -3.97 5.73 15.19
CA ASN A 206 -4.96 5.84 16.26
C ASN A 206 -4.37 5.53 17.65
N TYR A 207 -3.74 4.35 17.86
CA TYR A 207 -3.17 4.06 19.19
C TYR A 207 -1.98 4.97 19.57
N PRO A 208 -1.08 5.40 18.66
CA PRO A 208 -0.07 6.42 19.00
C PRO A 208 -0.67 7.77 19.43
N LEU A 209 -1.84 8.16 18.90
CA LEU A 209 -2.51 9.39 19.34
C LEU A 209 -2.87 9.33 20.82
N TYR A 210 -3.22 8.15 21.35
CA TYR A 210 -3.51 7.99 22.79
C TYR A 210 -2.27 8.16 23.68
N TYR A 211 -1.06 8.11 23.15
CA TYR A 211 0.14 8.43 23.94
C TYR A 211 0.15 9.89 24.42
N THR A 212 -0.53 10.77 23.71
CA THR A 212 -0.67 12.18 24.07
C THR A 212 -2.03 12.53 24.71
N TYR A 213 -2.83 11.51 25.06
CA TYR A 213 -4.13 11.72 25.69
C TYR A 213 -4.00 12.55 26.97
N LYS A 214 -4.83 13.59 27.12
CA LYS A 214 -4.76 14.58 28.22
C LYS A 214 -3.40 15.26 28.35
N ASN A 215 -2.74 15.55 27.23
CA ASN A 215 -1.41 16.19 27.16
C ASN A 215 -0.29 15.37 27.82
N ALA A 216 -0.40 14.05 27.84
CA ALA A 216 0.70 13.19 28.26
C ALA A 216 1.89 13.31 27.30
N THR A 217 3.09 13.13 27.83
CA THR A 217 4.31 13.13 27.01
C THR A 217 4.38 11.84 26.19
N PRO A 218 4.53 11.92 24.85
CA PRO A 218 4.67 10.73 24.02
C PRO A 218 5.98 10.01 24.32
N PRO A 219 6.03 8.67 24.07
CA PRO A 219 7.29 7.94 24.15
C PRO A 219 8.33 8.51 23.19
N GLU A 220 9.59 8.49 23.61
CA GLU A 220 10.72 8.84 22.76
C GLU A 220 10.83 7.90 21.55
N ARG A 221 11.33 8.42 20.43
CA ARG A 221 11.67 7.58 19.28
C ARG A 221 12.84 6.65 19.64
N LYS A 222 12.68 5.37 19.35
CA LYS A 222 13.66 4.32 19.73
C LYS A 222 14.24 3.56 18.53
N GLY A 223 14.24 4.19 17.35
CA GLY A 223 14.71 3.55 16.11
C GLY A 223 13.91 2.27 15.81
N ALA A 224 14.59 1.13 15.75
CA ALA A 224 13.98 -0.15 15.47
C ALA A 224 13.51 -0.91 16.75
N PHE A 225 13.59 -0.30 17.93
CA PHE A 225 13.09 -0.89 19.17
C PHE A 225 11.64 -0.50 19.43
N HIS A 226 10.88 -1.41 20.03
CA HIS A 226 9.49 -1.13 20.41
C HIS A 226 9.40 -0.06 21.49
N ALA A 227 8.44 0.85 21.36
CA ALA A 227 8.32 2.01 22.26
C ALA A 227 8.01 1.63 23.71
N SER A 228 7.22 0.58 23.96
CA SER A 228 6.64 0.21 25.24
C SER A 228 6.86 -1.25 25.68
N ILE A 229 7.61 -2.04 24.93
CA ILE A 229 7.89 -3.46 25.24
C ILE A 229 9.41 -3.69 25.17
N THR A 230 9.96 -4.32 26.21
CA THR A 230 11.40 -4.64 26.33
C THR A 230 11.60 -6.02 26.95
N PRO A 231 12.45 -6.88 26.31
CA PRO A 231 13.11 -6.69 25.03
C PRO A 231 12.18 -6.86 23.83
N TYR A 232 12.27 -5.94 22.85
CA TYR A 232 11.68 -6.09 21.53
C TYR A 232 12.41 -5.17 20.55
N GLY A 233 13.22 -5.75 19.69
CA GLY A 233 14.02 -4.99 18.73
C GLY A 233 15.22 -5.79 18.20
N PRO A 234 16.16 -5.11 17.51
CA PRO A 234 17.39 -5.70 17.00
C PRO A 234 18.48 -5.78 18.08
N TYR A 235 19.08 -6.94 18.25
CA TYR A 235 20.19 -7.16 19.16
C TYR A 235 21.40 -7.71 18.42
N LYS A 236 22.59 -7.24 18.76
CA LYS A 236 23.85 -7.65 18.12
C LYS A 236 24.27 -9.03 18.61
N ALA A 237 24.60 -9.89 17.68
CA ALA A 237 25.32 -11.13 17.88
C ALA A 237 26.74 -11.01 17.31
N LYS A 238 27.56 -12.05 17.42
CA LYS A 238 28.95 -12.05 16.95
C LYS A 238 29.11 -11.70 15.47
N ASP A 239 28.22 -12.15 14.61
CA ASP A 239 28.31 -12.08 13.15
C ASP A 239 27.08 -11.48 12.48
N GLY A 240 26.15 -10.90 13.27
CA GLY A 240 24.93 -10.31 12.71
C GLY A 240 24.03 -9.67 13.74
N VAL A 241 22.81 -9.40 13.33
CA VAL A 241 21.76 -8.80 14.15
C VAL A 241 20.54 -9.73 14.14
N VAL A 242 20.00 -10.02 15.31
CA VAL A 242 18.79 -10.83 15.47
C VAL A 242 17.66 -9.95 16.00
N MET A 243 16.51 -9.96 15.31
CA MET A 243 15.29 -9.28 15.72
C MET A 243 14.43 -10.27 16.52
N PHE A 244 14.05 -9.91 17.74
CA PHE A 244 13.11 -10.71 18.52
C PHE A 244 12.32 -9.83 19.50
N GLY A 245 11.25 -10.39 20.07
CA GLY A 245 10.42 -9.69 21.04
C GLY A 245 9.71 -10.61 22.01
N LEU A 246 9.56 -10.15 23.25
CA LEU A 246 8.84 -10.86 24.31
C LEU A 246 7.52 -10.14 24.60
N GLN A 247 6.42 -10.90 24.64
CA GLN A 247 5.08 -10.34 24.80
C GLN A 247 4.48 -10.59 26.21
N ASN A 248 5.03 -11.53 26.97
CA ASN A 248 4.44 -11.95 28.24
C ASN A 248 5.50 -12.43 29.26
N PRO A 249 5.13 -12.55 30.57
CA PRO A 249 6.06 -12.98 31.60
C PRO A 249 6.66 -14.39 31.42
N ARG A 250 5.91 -15.32 30.81
CA ARG A 250 6.41 -16.70 30.57
C ARG A 250 7.55 -16.69 29.55
N GLU A 251 7.44 -15.85 28.54
CA GLU A 251 8.52 -15.69 27.57
C GLU A 251 9.76 -15.05 28.20
N TRP A 252 9.61 -14.11 29.16
CA TRP A 252 10.73 -13.55 29.91
C TRP A 252 11.43 -14.64 30.74
N GLU A 253 10.67 -15.48 31.43
CA GLU A 253 11.22 -16.63 32.20
C GLU A 253 11.96 -17.59 31.27
N SER A 254 11.36 -17.97 30.16
CA SER A 254 11.98 -18.87 29.14
C SER A 254 13.25 -18.26 28.55
N PHE A 255 13.23 -16.96 28.27
CA PHE A 255 14.36 -16.20 27.76
C PHE A 255 15.54 -16.20 28.72
N CYS A 256 15.29 -15.93 30.00
CA CYS A 256 16.35 -15.97 31.01
C CYS A 256 16.94 -17.37 31.17
N LYS A 257 16.10 -18.41 31.20
CA LYS A 257 16.53 -19.79 31.41
C LYS A 257 17.30 -20.38 30.22
N ILE A 258 16.76 -20.23 29.01
CA ILE A 258 17.23 -20.93 27.81
C ILE A 258 18.20 -20.06 27.01
N VAL A 259 17.84 -18.80 26.80
CA VAL A 259 18.59 -17.93 25.90
C VAL A 259 19.76 -17.26 26.60
N LEU A 260 19.52 -16.60 27.73
CA LEU A 260 20.54 -15.93 28.52
C LEU A 260 21.32 -16.90 29.44
N GLN A 261 20.68 -18.01 29.84
CA GLN A 261 21.22 -18.97 30.81
C GLN A 261 21.52 -18.32 32.17
N ASP A 262 20.66 -17.36 32.56
CA ASP A 262 20.75 -16.65 33.84
C ASP A 262 19.36 -16.49 34.47
N GLU A 263 18.99 -17.41 35.37
CA GLU A 263 17.70 -17.38 36.05
C GLU A 263 17.59 -16.27 37.09
N SER A 264 18.71 -15.66 37.53
CA SER A 264 18.69 -14.59 38.53
C SER A 264 17.97 -13.33 38.01
N LEU A 265 17.86 -13.17 36.70
CA LEU A 265 17.18 -12.07 36.05
C LEU A 265 15.65 -12.15 36.11
N ILE A 266 15.07 -13.33 36.37
CA ILE A 266 13.61 -13.54 36.35
C ILE A 266 12.93 -12.66 37.38
N GLU A 267 13.37 -12.72 38.63
CA GLU A 267 12.79 -11.95 39.74
C GLU A 267 13.65 -10.74 40.14
N HIS A 268 14.60 -10.35 39.28
CA HIS A 268 15.43 -9.18 39.54
C HIS A 268 14.60 -7.92 39.66
N GLU A 269 14.86 -7.10 40.67
CA GLU A 269 14.08 -5.90 41.01
C GLU A 269 13.94 -4.91 39.82
N ASP A 270 14.94 -4.80 38.96
CA ASP A 270 14.95 -3.93 37.77
C ASP A 270 14.28 -4.57 36.54
N PHE A 271 14.00 -5.90 36.49
CA PHE A 271 13.64 -6.60 35.25
C PHE A 271 12.42 -7.52 35.34
N LYS A 272 11.89 -7.82 36.51
CA LYS A 272 10.82 -8.81 36.74
C LYS A 272 9.51 -8.54 35.98
N ASN A 273 9.27 -7.33 35.52
CA ASN A 273 8.09 -7.02 34.69
C ASN A 273 8.46 -6.07 33.54
N ASN A 274 7.57 -5.98 32.54
CA ASN A 274 7.81 -5.17 31.35
C ASN A 274 8.02 -3.67 31.66
N THR A 275 7.29 -3.10 32.61
CA THR A 275 7.45 -1.69 32.99
C THR A 275 8.85 -1.39 33.48
N LEU A 276 9.39 -2.24 34.35
CA LEU A 276 10.74 -2.11 34.87
C LEU A 276 11.79 -2.35 33.79
N ARG A 277 11.62 -3.35 32.93
CA ARG A 277 12.51 -3.59 31.79
C ARG A 277 12.52 -2.42 30.82
N THR A 278 11.37 -1.85 30.50
CA THR A 278 11.27 -0.69 29.60
C THR A 278 11.92 0.55 30.21
N LYS A 279 11.78 0.77 31.51
CA LYS A 279 12.49 1.83 32.25
C LYS A 279 14.01 1.62 32.22
N ASN A 280 14.46 0.38 32.27
CA ASN A 280 15.90 -0.01 32.27
C ASN A 280 16.36 -0.58 30.92
N ALA A 281 15.76 -0.13 29.81
CA ALA A 281 15.97 -0.73 28.48
C ALA A 281 17.45 -0.79 28.06
N SER A 282 18.24 0.22 28.38
CA SER A 282 19.68 0.24 28.08
C SER A 282 20.43 -0.87 28.81
N LYS A 283 20.14 -1.10 30.09
CA LYS A 283 20.74 -2.17 30.89
C LYS A 283 20.33 -3.54 30.34
N VAL A 284 19.06 -3.71 29.99
CA VAL A 284 18.54 -4.96 29.38
C VAL A 284 19.26 -5.23 28.06
N LYS A 285 19.46 -4.19 27.24
CA LYS A 285 20.20 -4.31 25.97
C LYS A 285 21.64 -4.75 26.20
N GLU A 286 22.34 -4.12 27.14
CA GLU A 286 23.73 -4.47 27.49
C GLU A 286 23.85 -5.92 27.93
N ILE A 287 22.98 -6.41 28.83
CA ILE A 287 22.94 -7.79 29.29
C ILE A 287 22.75 -8.75 28.11
N ILE A 288 21.82 -8.46 27.24
CA ILE A 288 21.52 -9.31 26.07
C ILE A 288 22.69 -9.34 25.09
N GLU A 289 23.22 -8.17 24.71
CA GLU A 289 24.33 -8.08 23.75
C GLU A 289 25.63 -8.68 24.34
N ASP A 290 25.84 -8.60 25.67
CA ASP A 290 26.96 -9.26 26.33
C ASP A 290 26.82 -10.81 26.29
N ALA A 291 25.62 -11.33 26.52
CA ALA A 291 25.34 -12.75 26.37
C ALA A 291 25.51 -13.25 24.93
N PHE A 292 25.20 -12.40 23.94
CA PHE A 292 25.26 -12.75 22.53
C PHE A 292 26.61 -12.53 21.85
N LYS A 293 27.52 -11.78 22.47
CA LYS A 293 28.79 -11.35 21.83
C LYS A 293 29.67 -12.49 21.26
N ASN A 294 29.58 -13.68 21.84
CA ASN A 294 30.33 -14.86 21.40
C ASN A 294 29.46 -15.85 20.59
N LEU A 295 28.15 -15.62 20.46
CA LEU A 295 27.24 -16.48 19.73
C LEU A 295 27.04 -15.93 18.31
N SER A 296 27.02 -16.80 17.32
CA SER A 296 26.58 -16.45 15.98
C SER A 296 25.09 -16.12 16.00
N ALA A 297 24.64 -15.34 15.03
CA ALA A 297 23.22 -15.02 14.87
C ALA A 297 22.36 -16.29 14.77
N LYS A 298 22.88 -17.33 14.12
CA LYS A 298 22.23 -18.63 14.04
C LYS A 298 22.07 -19.29 15.40
N GLU A 299 23.13 -19.35 16.22
CA GLU A 299 23.05 -19.94 17.58
C GLU A 299 22.05 -19.18 18.47
N VAL A 300 21.96 -17.86 18.33
CA VAL A 300 20.96 -17.05 19.03
C VAL A 300 19.55 -17.42 18.57
N VAL A 301 19.31 -17.53 17.25
CA VAL A 301 18.01 -17.94 16.70
C VAL A 301 17.65 -19.35 17.19
N ASP A 302 18.59 -20.31 17.15
CA ASP A 302 18.33 -21.68 17.60
C ASP A 302 17.88 -21.71 19.09
N ARG A 303 18.49 -20.89 19.97
CA ARG A 303 18.09 -20.76 21.39
C ARG A 303 16.73 -20.08 21.54
N LEU A 304 16.42 -19.04 20.70
CA LEU A 304 15.11 -18.38 20.71
C LEU A 304 14.00 -19.33 20.26
N ASP A 305 14.26 -20.16 19.26
CA ASP A 305 13.33 -21.18 18.77
C ASP A 305 13.07 -22.27 19.83
N GLU A 306 14.11 -22.74 20.53
CA GLU A 306 14.01 -23.66 21.66
C GLU A 306 13.16 -23.05 22.79
N ALA A 307 13.37 -21.77 23.08
CA ALA A 307 12.60 -21.01 24.08
C ALA A 307 11.19 -20.65 23.59
N LYS A 308 10.83 -20.94 22.34
CA LYS A 308 9.56 -20.57 21.66
C LYS A 308 9.31 -19.07 21.64
N ILE A 309 10.35 -18.28 21.42
CA ILE A 309 10.31 -16.83 21.34
C ILE A 309 10.28 -16.41 19.88
N ALA A 310 9.36 -15.49 19.56
CA ALA A 310 9.23 -14.93 18.23
C ALA A 310 10.51 -14.17 17.83
N ASN A 311 11.09 -14.57 16.70
CA ASN A 311 12.31 -13.99 16.19
C ASN A 311 12.29 -13.89 14.65
N GLY A 312 13.25 -13.17 14.08
CA GLY A 312 13.39 -13.02 12.63
C GLY A 312 14.69 -12.36 12.24
N ASN A 313 15.07 -12.55 10.99
CA ASN A 313 16.24 -11.90 10.41
C ASN A 313 15.88 -10.49 9.92
N VAL A 314 16.84 -9.58 9.97
CA VAL A 314 16.77 -8.30 9.27
C VAL A 314 17.28 -8.53 7.85
N ASN A 315 16.35 -8.83 6.94
CA ASN A 315 16.68 -9.13 5.55
C ASN A 315 16.95 -7.86 4.74
N GLU A 316 17.94 -7.90 3.89
CA GLU A 316 18.10 -6.96 2.79
C GLU A 316 17.07 -7.24 1.68
N LEU A 317 16.74 -6.22 0.84
CA LEU A 317 15.72 -6.36 -0.20
C LEU A 317 15.99 -7.50 -1.18
N ASN A 318 17.25 -7.75 -1.54
CA ASN A 318 17.63 -8.85 -2.42
C ASN A 318 17.36 -10.23 -1.80
N GLN A 319 17.42 -10.37 -0.48
CA GLN A 319 17.13 -11.62 0.22
C GLN A 319 15.63 -11.94 0.25
N VAL A 320 14.76 -10.92 0.13
CA VAL A 320 13.31 -11.12 0.10
C VAL A 320 12.86 -11.87 -1.16
N TRP A 321 13.54 -11.67 -2.32
CA TRP A 321 13.28 -12.45 -3.54
C TRP A 321 13.44 -13.96 -3.31
N GLU A 322 14.39 -14.32 -2.48
CA GLU A 322 14.76 -15.69 -2.17
C GLU A 322 14.13 -16.22 -0.86
N HIS A 323 13.25 -15.43 -0.24
CA HIS A 323 12.70 -15.77 1.08
C HIS A 323 12.02 -17.14 1.08
N PRO A 324 12.49 -18.10 1.93
CA PRO A 324 12.09 -19.50 1.85
C PRO A 324 10.58 -19.70 2.02
N GLN A 325 9.92 -18.91 2.86
CA GLN A 325 8.48 -18.99 3.07
C GLN A 325 7.68 -18.51 1.84
N LEU A 326 8.16 -17.46 1.15
CA LEU A 326 7.51 -16.98 -0.09
C LEU A 326 7.65 -18.01 -1.21
N LYS A 327 8.84 -18.65 -1.32
CA LYS A 327 9.07 -19.74 -2.28
C LYS A 327 8.23 -20.98 -1.97
N ALA A 328 8.26 -21.46 -0.73
CA ALA A 328 7.51 -22.65 -0.31
C ALA A 328 6.00 -22.49 -0.52
N ARG A 329 5.49 -21.27 -0.42
CA ARG A 329 4.09 -20.95 -0.69
C ARG A 329 3.81 -20.55 -2.16
N ASN A 330 4.78 -20.66 -3.05
CA ASN A 330 4.65 -20.31 -4.46
C ASN A 330 4.02 -18.91 -4.67
N ARG A 331 4.55 -17.88 -3.95
CA ARG A 331 3.94 -16.54 -3.98
C ARG A 331 4.33 -15.72 -5.19
N TRP A 332 5.33 -16.12 -5.95
CA TRP A 332 5.78 -15.43 -7.14
C TRP A 332 5.13 -15.95 -8.42
N ARG A 333 4.78 -15.05 -9.32
CA ARG A 333 4.32 -15.33 -10.70
C ARG A 333 5.10 -14.47 -11.67
N GLU A 334 5.22 -14.94 -12.89
CA GLU A 334 5.69 -14.12 -13.99
C GLU A 334 4.51 -13.44 -14.66
N VAL A 335 4.60 -12.13 -14.88
CA VAL A 335 3.63 -11.34 -15.64
C VAL A 335 4.29 -10.75 -16.88
N ASP A 336 3.58 -10.71 -17.98
CA ASP A 336 4.10 -10.12 -19.22
C ASP A 336 4.14 -8.59 -19.13
N SER A 337 5.07 -7.98 -19.88
CA SER A 337 5.20 -6.54 -20.02
C SER A 337 5.80 -6.20 -21.40
N GLU A 338 6.00 -4.91 -21.69
CA GLU A 338 6.68 -4.47 -22.91
C GLU A 338 8.18 -4.85 -22.96
N VAL A 339 8.80 -5.18 -21.82
CA VAL A 339 10.20 -5.61 -21.72
C VAL A 339 10.34 -7.13 -21.45
N GLY A 340 9.27 -7.88 -21.59
CA GLY A 340 9.24 -9.32 -21.33
C GLY A 340 8.58 -9.66 -20.00
N LYS A 341 8.94 -10.83 -19.45
CA LYS A 341 8.35 -11.34 -18.21
C LYS A 341 9.00 -10.75 -16.97
N ILE A 342 8.18 -10.31 -16.03
CA ILE A 342 8.60 -9.68 -14.79
C ILE A 342 8.01 -10.48 -13.61
N PRO A 343 8.82 -10.79 -12.56
CA PRO A 343 8.30 -11.43 -11.38
C PRO A 343 7.37 -10.50 -10.59
N ALA A 344 6.22 -11.00 -10.20
CA ALA A 344 5.23 -10.27 -9.40
C ALA A 344 4.69 -11.12 -8.26
N LEU A 345 4.47 -10.51 -7.10
CA LEU A 345 3.84 -11.17 -5.96
C LEU A 345 2.33 -11.32 -6.19
N LEU A 346 1.82 -12.51 -5.88
CA LEU A 346 0.39 -12.73 -5.72
C LEU A 346 -0.19 -11.83 -4.62
N PRO A 347 -1.45 -11.38 -4.74
CA PRO A 347 -2.12 -10.69 -3.65
C PRO A 347 -2.01 -11.47 -2.33
N PRO A 348 -1.87 -10.80 -1.18
CA PRO A 348 -1.67 -11.47 0.11
C PRO A 348 -2.87 -12.30 0.55
N ALA A 349 -4.09 -11.88 0.20
CA ALA A 349 -5.31 -12.64 0.43
C ALA A 349 -5.38 -13.83 -0.53
N THR A 350 -5.41 -15.03 0.02
CA THR A 350 -5.60 -16.27 -0.73
C THR A 350 -6.99 -16.81 -0.51
N ASN A 351 -7.61 -17.35 -1.56
CA ASN A 351 -8.92 -17.98 -1.49
C ASN A 351 -8.82 -19.41 -2.06
N ASN A 352 -9.57 -20.34 -1.48
CA ASN A 352 -9.56 -21.73 -1.91
C ASN A 352 -10.45 -22.00 -3.15
N ASN A 353 -11.29 -21.05 -3.56
CA ASN A 353 -12.24 -21.19 -4.68
C ASN A 353 -11.78 -20.50 -5.96
N TYR A 354 -10.80 -19.59 -5.87
CA TYR A 354 -10.26 -18.88 -7.03
C TYR A 354 -8.82 -18.41 -6.79
N GLU A 355 -8.09 -18.24 -7.88
CA GLU A 355 -6.79 -17.57 -7.90
C GLU A 355 -6.93 -16.16 -8.47
N ALA A 356 -6.13 -15.24 -7.98
CA ALA A 356 -6.09 -13.87 -8.50
C ALA A 356 -5.58 -13.84 -9.95
N ARG A 357 -6.11 -12.93 -10.75
CA ARG A 357 -5.61 -12.67 -12.10
C ARG A 357 -4.19 -12.11 -12.03
N MET A 358 -3.31 -12.57 -12.90
CA MET A 358 -1.90 -12.16 -12.97
C MET A 358 -1.50 -11.95 -14.44
N ASP A 359 -2.23 -11.08 -15.14
CA ASP A 359 -2.01 -10.78 -16.54
C ASP A 359 -1.02 -9.63 -16.74
N LYS A 360 -0.82 -9.22 -17.99
CA LYS A 360 0.15 -8.25 -18.47
C LYS A 360 0.07 -6.87 -17.79
N ILE A 361 1.24 -6.23 -17.66
CA ILE A 361 1.39 -4.79 -17.36
C ILE A 361 1.36 -4.05 -18.71
N PRO A 362 0.41 -3.12 -18.94
CA PRO A 362 0.23 -2.52 -20.25
C PRO A 362 1.31 -1.49 -20.60
N ALA A 363 1.74 -1.47 -21.86
CA ALA A 363 2.44 -0.32 -22.43
C ALA A 363 1.49 0.89 -22.51
N LEU A 364 2.05 2.10 -22.63
CA LEU A 364 1.24 3.31 -22.78
C LEU A 364 0.39 3.26 -24.04
N GLY A 365 -0.91 3.43 -23.88
CA GLY A 365 -1.87 3.45 -24.98
C GLY A 365 -2.07 2.11 -25.70
N GLU A 366 -1.55 1.02 -25.16
CA GLU A 366 -1.61 -0.31 -25.79
C GLU A 366 -3.03 -0.71 -26.24
N HIS A 367 -4.04 -0.28 -25.51
CA HIS A 367 -5.42 -0.68 -25.75
C HIS A 367 -6.28 0.43 -26.36
N THR A 368 -5.67 1.59 -26.70
CA THR A 368 -6.41 2.78 -27.17
C THR A 368 -7.28 2.47 -28.38
N GLU A 369 -6.70 1.91 -29.44
CA GLU A 369 -7.47 1.62 -30.67
C GLU A 369 -8.52 0.52 -30.48
N SER A 370 -8.21 -0.53 -29.72
CA SER A 370 -9.17 -1.61 -29.46
C SER A 370 -10.37 -1.11 -28.65
N ILE A 371 -10.14 -0.25 -27.66
CA ILE A 371 -11.21 0.35 -26.85
C ILE A 371 -12.04 1.31 -27.71
N LEU A 372 -11.41 2.15 -28.56
CA LEU A 372 -12.14 3.02 -29.48
C LEU A 372 -13.04 2.21 -30.43
N LYS A 373 -12.54 1.14 -31.01
CA LYS A 373 -13.30 0.23 -31.88
C LYS A 373 -14.48 -0.42 -31.16
N GLU A 374 -14.25 -0.95 -29.95
CA GLU A 374 -15.28 -1.58 -29.14
C GLU A 374 -16.44 -0.65 -28.82
N PHE A 375 -16.17 0.62 -28.59
CA PHE A 375 -17.18 1.63 -28.27
C PHE A 375 -17.68 2.43 -29.48
N GLY A 376 -17.42 1.96 -30.73
CA GLY A 376 -18.02 2.49 -31.94
C GLY A 376 -17.34 3.69 -32.56
N PHE A 377 -16.07 3.95 -32.23
CA PHE A 377 -15.28 5.09 -32.74
C PHE A 377 -14.20 4.68 -33.77
N SER A 378 -14.40 3.54 -34.45
CA SER A 378 -13.43 3.03 -35.44
C SER A 378 -13.10 4.04 -36.55
N ASP A 379 -14.09 4.77 -37.02
CA ASP A 379 -13.98 5.79 -38.07
C ASP A 379 -13.25 7.07 -37.62
N LYS A 380 -13.18 7.31 -36.32
CA LYS A 380 -12.52 8.50 -35.75
C LYS A 380 -11.05 8.29 -35.38
N ILE A 381 -10.53 7.06 -35.40
CA ILE A 381 -9.17 6.76 -34.96
C ILE A 381 -8.11 7.60 -35.69
N ASN A 382 -8.20 7.69 -37.04
CA ASN A 382 -7.24 8.47 -37.81
C ASN A 382 -7.32 9.97 -37.48
N LEU A 383 -8.54 10.50 -37.35
CA LEU A 383 -8.75 11.89 -36.96
C LEU A 383 -8.18 12.19 -35.56
N PHE A 384 -8.35 11.26 -34.61
CA PHE A 384 -7.84 11.41 -33.26
C PHE A 384 -6.32 11.40 -33.22
N LYS A 385 -5.67 10.57 -34.05
CA LYS A 385 -4.21 10.58 -34.24
C LYS A 385 -3.71 11.89 -34.87
N GLU A 386 -4.36 12.35 -35.93
CA GLU A 386 -3.99 13.61 -36.60
C GLU A 386 -4.09 14.82 -35.66
N LYS A 387 -5.12 14.84 -34.81
CA LYS A 387 -5.32 15.88 -33.79
C LYS A 387 -4.50 15.66 -32.51
N LYS A 388 -3.74 14.57 -32.38
CA LYS A 388 -3.00 14.16 -31.17
C LYS A 388 -3.89 14.01 -29.92
N ILE A 389 -5.13 13.57 -30.12
CA ILE A 389 -6.05 13.23 -29.04
C ILE A 389 -5.67 11.87 -28.43
N ILE A 390 -5.10 10.98 -29.24
CA ILE A 390 -4.59 9.67 -28.84
C ILE A 390 -3.16 9.47 -29.35
#